data_c239f1424dd76683a49fc8dbec4360bd
#
_entry.id   c239f1424dd76683a49fc8dbec4360bd
#
_cell.length_a   1.000
_cell.length_b   1.000
_cell.length_c   1.000
_cell.angle_alpha   90.00
_cell.angle_beta   90.00
_cell.angle_gamma   90.00
#
_symmetry.space_group_name_H-M   'P 1'
#
loop_
_entity.id
_entity.type
_entity.pdbx_description
1 polymer ?
#
loop_
_entity_poly.entity_id
_entity_poly.type
_entity_poly.pdbx_seq_one_letter_code
_entity_poly.pdbx_strand_id
1 'polypeptide(L)'
;MKKIKKTFKIAIISFVVICLILAGLFISKKIIANQKNANTTYQVTSETYENVIEVSGVVSAAQEQTLQALSDGTVLGVYVKQGDSVKKGDIIIQLDDTDQQYDLAKQDYDMATVRITGSTRQYQLMQTQRKALVQKIAERKVTATFDGIIASIDVAVGDSLEAKDSVGTLVDVSYLTAEVEIAETDVSKLQVGQKVQLTFPSYDGTVEGYITGWPAIGEVTSRGATIVKAKLRIDEYPESILPNFSFSGKIEIAPSQTYTIVSRYAVGRTDGQAYVVKAGTSEKINVTVLPYDQEYVKITEGNVKEGDILMAQSAASKSGTKRQGGMGGMGGQRNGGGGGGAGGAGGPPPGGF
;
A
#
# COMPACT_ATOMS: atom_id res chain seq x y z
N MET A 1 11.06 97.31 9.75
CA MET A 1 11.95 96.15 9.90
C MET A 1 11.61 95.19 11.10
N LYS A 2 10.75 95.54 12.04
CA LYS A 2 10.44 94.61 13.20
C LYS A 2 9.41 93.52 12.92
N LYS A 3 8.53 93.66 11.91
CA LYS A 3 7.49 92.63 11.61
C LYS A 3 8.04 91.40 10.83
N ILE A 4 9.06 91.55 9.99
CA ILE A 4 9.65 90.47 9.21
C ILE A 4 10.41 89.43 10.08
N LYS A 5 11.08 89.92 11.18
CA LYS A 5 11.79 89.01 12.11
C LYS A 5 10.87 88.16 12.94
N LYS A 6 9.62 88.56 13.15
CA LYS A 6 8.66 87.78 13.96
C LYS A 6 8.03 86.62 13.14
N THR A 7 7.72 86.86 11.89
CA THR A 7 7.21 85.84 10.94
C THR A 7 8.25 84.80 10.61
N PHE A 8 9.52 85.13 10.51
CA PHE A 8 10.61 84.22 10.28
C PHE A 8 10.87 83.29 11.48
N LYS A 9 10.75 83.80 12.71
CA LYS A 9 10.85 82.98 13.92
C LYS A 9 9.69 82.03 14.07
N ILE A 10 8.48 82.40 13.66
CA ILE A 10 7.30 81.52 13.71
C ILE A 10 7.42 80.40 12.67
N ALA A 11 7.94 80.69 11.47
CA ALA A 11 8.18 79.70 10.43
C ALA A 11 9.23 78.64 10.83
N ILE A 12 10.32 79.07 11.52
CA ILE A 12 11.33 78.13 12.02
C ILE A 12 10.76 77.22 13.13
N ILE A 13 9.99 77.80 14.04
CA ILE A 13 9.35 77.01 15.14
C ILE A 13 8.35 76.02 14.57
N SER A 14 7.55 76.42 13.58
CA SER A 14 6.62 75.51 12.86
C SER A 14 7.35 74.38 12.16
N PHE A 15 8.48 74.68 11.47
CA PHE A 15 9.28 73.65 10.79
C PHE A 15 9.89 72.65 11.78
N VAL A 16 10.40 73.10 12.93
CA VAL A 16 10.96 72.20 13.95
C VAL A 16 9.87 71.32 14.56
N VAL A 17 8.67 71.87 14.80
CA VAL A 17 7.53 71.05 15.31
C VAL A 17 7.10 69.99 14.29
N ILE A 18 7.06 70.34 12.99
CA ILE A 18 6.73 69.35 11.94
C ILE A 18 7.81 68.27 11.86
N CYS A 19 9.09 68.60 11.97
CA CYS A 19 10.18 67.61 11.98
C CYS A 19 10.11 66.69 13.20
N LEU A 20 9.75 67.22 14.38
CA LEU A 20 9.57 66.41 15.60
C LEU A 20 8.36 65.43 15.49
N ILE A 21 7.27 65.90 14.87
CA ILE A 21 6.10 65.04 14.61
C ILE A 21 6.45 63.95 13.61
N LEU A 22 7.17 64.26 12.52
CA LEU A 22 7.60 63.31 11.54
C LEU A 22 8.60 62.30 12.13
N ALA A 23 9.55 62.75 12.94
CA ALA A 23 10.45 61.85 13.67
C ALA A 23 9.71 60.94 14.67
N GLY A 24 8.73 61.48 15.39
CA GLY A 24 7.86 60.68 16.27
C GLY A 24 7.04 59.63 15.55
N LEU A 25 6.49 59.97 14.37
CA LEU A 25 5.78 59.04 13.50
C LEU A 25 6.71 57.96 12.90
N PHE A 26 7.96 58.30 12.61
CA PHE A 26 8.93 57.31 12.12
C PHE A 26 9.39 56.32 13.19
N ILE A 27 9.58 56.87 14.45
CA ILE A 27 9.94 56.04 15.57
C ILE A 27 8.76 55.13 15.99
N SER A 28 7.52 55.65 15.98
CA SER A 28 6.34 54.84 16.33
C SER A 28 6.10 53.75 15.25
N LYS A 29 6.28 54.00 13.96
CA LYS A 29 6.20 53.00 12.91
C LYS A 29 7.27 51.91 13.08
N LYS A 30 8.49 52.26 13.50
CA LYS A 30 9.57 51.31 13.75
C LYS A 30 9.32 50.46 14.97
N ILE A 31 8.72 51.01 16.03
CA ILE A 31 8.32 50.29 17.27
C ILE A 31 7.16 49.36 16.94
N ILE A 32 6.14 49.79 16.21
CA ILE A 32 4.99 48.93 15.85
C ILE A 32 5.40 47.80 14.88
N ALA A 33 6.34 48.08 13.98
CA ALA A 33 6.88 47.02 13.10
C ALA A 33 7.70 45.98 13.87
N ASN A 34 8.45 46.39 14.87
CA ASN A 34 9.17 45.46 15.78
C ASN A 34 8.26 44.66 16.70
N GLN A 35 7.15 45.24 17.18
CA GLN A 35 6.17 44.52 17.98
C GLN A 35 5.34 43.52 17.19
N LYS A 36 5.10 43.74 15.90
CA LYS A 36 4.40 42.76 15.04
C LYS A 36 5.19 41.47 14.84
N ASN A 37 6.52 41.53 14.85
CA ASN A 37 7.38 40.35 14.74
C ASN A 37 7.57 39.63 16.09
N ALA A 38 7.35 40.32 17.22
CA ALA A 38 7.52 39.73 18.55
C ALA A 38 6.36 38.83 19.01
N ASN A 39 5.22 38.79 18.27
CA ASN A 39 4.05 38.01 18.64
C ASN A 39 3.81 36.77 17.78
N THR A 40 4.68 36.48 16.80
CA THR A 40 4.57 35.24 16.05
C THR A 40 5.31 34.15 16.80
N THR A 41 4.59 33.13 17.18
CA THR A 41 5.13 31.95 17.88
C THR A 41 4.95 30.72 17.02
N TYR A 42 5.83 29.76 17.22
CA TYR A 42 5.81 28.44 16.57
C TYR A 42 5.87 27.37 17.63
N GLN A 43 4.98 26.39 17.53
CA GLN A 43 4.98 25.25 18.42
C GLN A 43 5.98 24.20 17.93
N VAL A 44 6.68 23.60 18.86
CA VAL A 44 7.53 22.43 18.61
C VAL A 44 6.64 21.19 18.55
N THR A 45 6.75 20.44 17.50
CA THR A 45 6.01 19.20 17.28
C THR A 45 6.96 18.03 17.10
N SER A 46 6.49 16.83 17.40
CA SER A 46 7.20 15.60 17.08
C SER A 46 6.59 15.00 15.84
N GLU A 47 7.41 14.60 14.88
CA GLU A 47 6.99 13.89 13.70
C GLU A 47 7.75 12.57 13.60
N THR A 48 7.00 11.49 13.42
CA THR A 48 7.57 10.16 13.27
C THR A 48 7.76 9.89 11.78
N TYR A 49 9.01 9.73 11.40
CA TYR A 49 9.37 9.31 10.05
C TYR A 49 9.36 7.79 9.98
N GLU A 50 8.38 7.26 9.26
CA GLU A 50 8.27 5.84 8.98
C GLU A 50 9.06 5.53 7.70
N ASN A 51 10.07 4.66 7.82
CA ASN A 51 10.79 4.17 6.64
C ASN A 51 10.12 2.87 6.17
N VAL A 52 9.11 3.02 5.34
CA VAL A 52 8.24 1.93 4.90
C VAL A 52 8.15 1.89 3.37
N ILE A 53 7.88 0.69 2.84
CA ILE A 53 7.41 0.50 1.48
C ILE A 53 5.90 0.29 1.55
N GLU A 54 5.13 1.15 0.88
CA GLU A 54 3.69 0.99 0.75
C GLU A 54 3.39 -0.04 -0.33
N VAL A 55 2.52 -0.98 0.01
CA VAL A 55 2.10 -2.07 -0.88
C VAL A 55 0.59 -2.22 -0.85
N SER A 56 0.05 -2.84 -1.87
CA SER A 56 -1.36 -3.23 -1.93
C SER A 56 -1.50 -4.55 -2.67
N GLY A 57 -2.58 -5.24 -2.41
CA GLY A 57 -2.82 -6.53 -3.04
C GLY A 57 -4.15 -7.13 -2.64
N VAL A 58 -4.28 -8.40 -2.96
CA VAL A 58 -5.43 -9.23 -2.61
C VAL A 58 -4.90 -10.46 -1.86
N VAL A 59 -5.54 -10.81 -0.74
CA VAL A 59 -5.18 -12.01 -0.01
C VAL A 59 -5.78 -13.24 -0.67
N SER A 60 -5.06 -14.35 -0.63
CA SER A 60 -5.48 -15.66 -1.10
C SER A 60 -5.45 -16.65 0.05
N ALA A 61 -6.19 -17.73 -0.07
CA ALA A 61 -6.11 -18.86 0.86
C ALA A 61 -4.69 -19.48 0.86
N ALA A 62 -4.36 -20.20 1.92
CA ALA A 62 -3.11 -20.97 2.00
C ALA A 62 -3.01 -21.99 0.87
N GLN A 63 -4.12 -22.63 0.56
CA GLN A 63 -4.28 -23.54 -0.55
C GLN A 63 -5.72 -23.48 -1.06
N GLU A 64 -5.89 -23.57 -2.37
CA GLU A 64 -7.19 -23.65 -3.02
C GLU A 64 -7.14 -24.76 -4.05
N GLN A 65 -8.17 -25.57 -4.11
CA GLN A 65 -8.27 -26.65 -5.07
C GLN A 65 -9.70 -26.80 -5.60
N THR A 66 -9.83 -26.80 -6.90
CA THR A 66 -11.04 -27.24 -7.57
C THR A 66 -11.15 -28.75 -7.45
N LEU A 67 -12.21 -29.23 -6.83
CA LEU A 67 -12.54 -30.64 -6.73
C LEU A 67 -13.12 -31.11 -8.06
N GLN A 68 -12.66 -32.24 -8.56
CA GLN A 68 -13.08 -32.79 -9.86
C GLN A 68 -13.50 -34.24 -9.73
N ALA A 69 -14.49 -34.64 -10.53
CA ALA A 69 -14.84 -36.03 -10.72
C ALA A 69 -13.67 -36.77 -11.39
N LEU A 70 -13.29 -37.93 -10.84
CA LEU A 70 -12.18 -38.73 -11.37
C LEU A 70 -12.66 -39.72 -12.45
N SER A 71 -13.96 -39.97 -12.53
CA SER A 71 -14.60 -40.86 -13.50
C SER A 71 -16.00 -40.38 -13.86
N ASP A 72 -16.54 -40.88 -14.96
CA ASP A 72 -17.93 -40.61 -15.36
C ASP A 72 -18.90 -41.33 -14.39
N GLY A 73 -20.09 -40.78 -14.20
CA GLY A 73 -21.11 -41.43 -13.37
C GLY A 73 -22.19 -40.48 -12.88
N THR A 74 -23.22 -41.05 -12.29
CA THR A 74 -24.32 -40.31 -11.65
C THR A 74 -23.99 -40.08 -10.19
N VAL A 75 -24.24 -38.89 -9.68
CA VAL A 75 -24.03 -38.53 -8.27
C VAL A 75 -25.07 -39.26 -7.41
N LEU A 76 -24.58 -40.22 -6.59
CA LEU A 76 -25.38 -40.99 -5.65
C LEU A 76 -25.61 -40.22 -4.34
N GLY A 77 -24.60 -39.46 -3.91
CA GLY A 77 -24.68 -38.69 -2.67
C GLY A 77 -23.69 -37.54 -2.62
N VAL A 78 -24.12 -36.46 -1.98
CA VAL A 78 -23.31 -35.28 -1.62
C VAL A 78 -23.33 -35.19 -0.11
N TYR A 79 -22.17 -35.32 0.54
CA TYR A 79 -22.07 -35.50 2.02
C TYR A 79 -21.70 -34.19 2.76
N VAL A 80 -21.42 -33.14 2.04
CA VAL A 80 -20.98 -31.84 2.58
C VAL A 80 -21.77 -30.71 1.97
N LYS A 81 -21.75 -29.55 2.62
CA LYS A 81 -22.36 -28.30 2.16
C LYS A 81 -21.30 -27.20 2.13
N GLN A 82 -21.58 -26.14 1.41
CA GLN A 82 -20.80 -24.91 1.45
C GLN A 82 -20.64 -24.43 2.90
N GLY A 83 -19.41 -24.13 3.32
CA GLY A 83 -19.06 -23.71 4.66
C GLY A 83 -18.67 -24.84 5.61
N ASP A 84 -18.85 -26.12 5.23
CA ASP A 84 -18.46 -27.25 6.08
C ASP A 84 -16.95 -27.39 6.16
N SER A 85 -16.44 -27.69 7.35
CA SER A 85 -15.04 -28.05 7.56
C SER A 85 -14.85 -29.54 7.32
N VAL A 86 -13.85 -29.90 6.53
CA VAL A 86 -13.51 -31.27 6.14
C VAL A 86 -12.04 -31.57 6.43
N LYS A 87 -11.75 -32.84 6.67
CA LYS A 87 -10.40 -33.37 6.82
C LYS A 87 -9.96 -34.10 5.57
N LYS A 88 -8.67 -34.15 5.36
CA LYS A 88 -8.08 -34.93 4.28
C LYS A 88 -8.59 -36.37 4.30
N GLY A 89 -9.14 -36.80 3.17
CA GLY A 89 -9.70 -38.12 2.98
C GLY A 89 -11.21 -38.21 3.23
N ASP A 90 -11.86 -37.17 3.74
CA ASP A 90 -13.32 -37.15 3.89
C ASP A 90 -13.98 -37.21 2.52
N ILE A 91 -15.05 -38.00 2.39
CA ILE A 91 -15.80 -38.16 1.15
C ILE A 91 -16.72 -36.95 1.01
N ILE A 92 -16.55 -36.22 -0.10
CA ILE A 92 -17.37 -35.07 -0.46
C ILE A 92 -18.53 -35.49 -1.33
N ILE A 93 -18.26 -36.29 -2.37
CA ILE A 93 -19.26 -36.79 -3.32
C ILE A 93 -19.00 -38.26 -3.59
N GLN A 94 -20.08 -39.03 -3.73
CA GLN A 94 -20.07 -40.41 -4.16
C GLN A 94 -20.81 -40.51 -5.50
N LEU A 95 -20.15 -41.03 -6.50
CA LEU A 95 -20.78 -41.47 -7.74
C LEU A 95 -21.31 -42.92 -7.58
N ASP A 96 -22.28 -43.28 -8.41
CA ASP A 96 -22.77 -44.66 -8.42
C ASP A 96 -21.65 -45.63 -8.79
N ASP A 97 -21.37 -46.53 -7.88
CA ASP A 97 -20.33 -47.54 -7.97
C ASP A 97 -20.87 -48.99 -7.94
N THR A 98 -22.18 -49.16 -8.16
CA THR A 98 -22.89 -50.43 -8.08
C THR A 98 -22.24 -51.51 -8.96
N ASP A 99 -21.93 -51.17 -10.21
CA ASP A 99 -21.32 -52.12 -11.12
C ASP A 99 -19.90 -52.50 -10.71
N GLN A 100 -19.11 -51.51 -10.22
CA GLN A 100 -17.75 -51.74 -9.76
C GLN A 100 -17.71 -52.59 -8.50
N GLN A 101 -18.68 -52.40 -7.58
CA GLN A 101 -18.85 -53.21 -6.38
C GLN A 101 -19.22 -54.65 -6.74
N TYR A 102 -20.14 -54.83 -7.74
CA TYR A 102 -20.49 -56.16 -8.21
C TYR A 102 -19.28 -56.86 -8.83
N ASP A 103 -18.53 -56.17 -9.69
CA ASP A 103 -17.32 -56.73 -10.33
C ASP A 103 -16.29 -57.14 -9.27
N LEU A 104 -16.09 -56.32 -8.24
CA LEU A 104 -15.17 -56.65 -7.14
C LEU A 104 -15.63 -57.87 -6.38
N ALA A 105 -16.93 -57.97 -6.02
CA ALA A 105 -17.48 -59.10 -5.34
C ALA A 105 -17.34 -60.41 -6.14
N LYS A 106 -17.59 -60.34 -7.47
CA LYS A 106 -17.38 -61.44 -8.41
C LYS A 106 -15.91 -61.87 -8.46
N GLN A 107 -14.98 -60.90 -8.57
CA GLN A 107 -13.54 -61.16 -8.58
C GLN A 107 -13.11 -61.85 -7.27
N ASP A 108 -13.63 -61.41 -6.11
CA ASP A 108 -13.31 -61.99 -4.81
C ASP A 108 -13.82 -63.44 -4.70
N TYR A 109 -15.02 -63.72 -5.23
CA TYR A 109 -15.55 -65.10 -5.32
C TYR A 109 -14.68 -66.00 -6.20
N ASP A 110 -14.33 -65.54 -7.41
CA ASP A 110 -13.49 -66.28 -8.35
C ASP A 110 -12.09 -66.54 -7.76
N MET A 111 -11.51 -65.56 -7.09
CA MET A 111 -10.22 -65.68 -6.39
C MET A 111 -10.28 -66.72 -5.27
N ALA A 112 -11.38 -66.81 -4.49
CA ALA A 112 -11.54 -67.83 -3.48
C ALA A 112 -11.51 -69.22 -4.05
N THR A 113 -12.14 -69.44 -5.24
CA THR A 113 -12.13 -70.72 -5.98
C THR A 113 -10.72 -71.08 -6.49
N VAL A 114 -10.05 -70.11 -7.16
CA VAL A 114 -8.69 -70.31 -7.73
C VAL A 114 -7.65 -70.53 -6.60
N ARG A 115 -7.83 -69.99 -5.44
CA ARG A 115 -6.94 -70.21 -4.30
C ARG A 115 -6.85 -71.68 -3.93
N ILE A 116 -7.95 -72.45 -4.13
CA ILE A 116 -8.04 -73.88 -3.79
C ILE A 116 -7.60 -74.76 -4.96
N THR A 117 -7.99 -74.42 -6.18
CA THR A 117 -7.87 -75.26 -7.35
C THR A 117 -6.88 -74.77 -8.42
N GLY A 118 -6.45 -73.54 -8.36
CA GLY A 118 -5.65 -72.87 -9.39
C GLY A 118 -4.15 -72.81 -9.11
N SER A 119 -3.40 -72.29 -10.09
CA SER A 119 -1.97 -72.05 -9.97
C SER A 119 -1.67 -70.72 -9.21
N THR A 120 -0.51 -70.66 -8.56
CA THR A 120 -0.04 -69.45 -7.87
C THR A 120 0.04 -68.24 -8.83
N ARG A 121 0.45 -68.47 -10.10
CA ARG A 121 0.52 -67.40 -11.12
C ARG A 121 -0.87 -66.85 -11.44
N GLN A 122 -1.88 -67.71 -11.57
CA GLN A 122 -3.25 -67.28 -11.84
C GLN A 122 -3.80 -66.46 -10.68
N TYR A 123 -3.58 -66.92 -9.44
CA TYR A 123 -3.98 -66.18 -8.26
C TYR A 123 -3.32 -64.80 -8.19
N GLN A 124 -2.03 -64.66 -8.48
CA GLN A 124 -1.33 -63.38 -8.49
C GLN A 124 -1.91 -62.45 -9.58
N LEU A 125 -2.24 -62.93 -10.78
CA LEU A 125 -2.90 -62.13 -11.82
C LEU A 125 -4.24 -61.61 -11.33
N MET A 126 -5.06 -62.45 -10.68
CA MET A 126 -6.36 -62.07 -10.12
C MET A 126 -6.22 -61.03 -8.99
N GLN A 127 -5.18 -61.14 -8.17
CA GLN A 127 -4.87 -60.10 -7.16
C GLN A 127 -4.60 -58.73 -7.81
N THR A 128 -3.91 -58.71 -8.95
CA THR A 128 -3.65 -57.47 -9.71
C THR A 128 -4.95 -56.89 -10.28
N GLN A 129 -5.81 -57.75 -10.85
CA GLN A 129 -7.15 -57.36 -11.32
C GLN A 129 -8.01 -56.78 -10.19
N ARG A 130 -8.00 -57.45 -9.02
CA ARG A 130 -8.70 -56.97 -7.84
C ARG A 130 -8.25 -55.57 -7.40
N LYS A 131 -6.92 -55.29 -7.41
CA LYS A 131 -6.39 -53.96 -7.10
C LYS A 131 -6.91 -52.91 -8.10
N ALA A 132 -6.99 -53.26 -9.39
CA ALA A 132 -7.54 -52.35 -10.38
C ALA A 132 -9.03 -52.04 -10.15
N LEU A 133 -9.83 -53.03 -9.74
CA LEU A 133 -11.24 -52.84 -9.37
C LEU A 133 -11.40 -51.93 -8.14
N VAL A 134 -10.59 -52.19 -7.11
CA VAL A 134 -10.58 -51.32 -5.91
C VAL A 134 -10.22 -49.86 -6.28
N GLN A 135 -9.27 -49.66 -7.19
CA GLN A 135 -8.91 -48.33 -7.70
C GLN A 135 -10.09 -47.67 -8.41
N LYS A 136 -10.78 -48.44 -9.32
CA LYS A 136 -11.98 -47.90 -9.99
C LYS A 136 -13.09 -47.51 -9.04
N ILE A 137 -13.28 -48.23 -7.94
CA ILE A 137 -14.24 -47.87 -6.88
C ILE A 137 -13.78 -46.62 -6.14
N ALA A 138 -12.48 -46.47 -5.89
CA ALA A 138 -11.93 -45.25 -5.27
C ALA A 138 -12.14 -44.02 -6.19
N GLU A 139 -12.03 -44.18 -7.51
CA GLU A 139 -12.27 -43.11 -8.49
C GLU A 139 -13.73 -42.65 -8.59
N ARG A 140 -14.68 -43.45 -8.02
CA ARG A 140 -16.08 -43.08 -7.85
C ARG A 140 -16.34 -42.14 -6.66
N LYS A 141 -15.29 -41.77 -5.92
CA LYS A 141 -15.37 -40.87 -4.77
C LYS A 141 -14.53 -39.65 -4.99
N VAL A 142 -15.11 -38.50 -4.81
CA VAL A 142 -14.35 -37.25 -4.67
C VAL A 142 -14.10 -37.02 -3.21
N THR A 143 -12.84 -36.95 -2.81
CA THR A 143 -12.42 -36.79 -1.42
C THR A 143 -11.62 -35.51 -1.21
N ALA A 144 -11.64 -34.97 -0.01
CA ALA A 144 -10.80 -33.86 0.38
C ALA A 144 -9.31 -34.25 0.31
N THR A 145 -8.50 -33.45 -0.36
CA THR A 145 -7.05 -33.71 -0.55
C THR A 145 -6.21 -33.12 0.57
N PHE A 146 -6.74 -32.15 1.30
CA PHE A 146 -6.18 -31.50 2.49
C PHE A 146 -7.31 -31.10 3.45
N ASP A 147 -6.94 -30.71 4.67
CA ASP A 147 -7.87 -30.19 5.67
C ASP A 147 -8.28 -28.77 5.28
N GLY A 148 -9.59 -28.48 5.26
CA GLY A 148 -10.04 -27.16 4.81
C GLY A 148 -11.54 -26.96 4.95
N ILE A 149 -12.04 -25.95 4.25
CA ILE A 149 -13.45 -25.56 4.20
C ILE A 149 -13.96 -25.68 2.77
N ILE A 150 -15.17 -26.20 2.61
CA ILE A 150 -15.84 -26.27 1.32
C ILE A 150 -16.31 -24.86 0.92
N ALA A 151 -15.65 -24.26 -0.07
CA ALA A 151 -16.01 -22.93 -0.56
C ALA A 151 -17.22 -22.95 -1.50
N SER A 152 -17.38 -24.00 -2.32
CA SER A 152 -18.57 -24.23 -3.15
C SER A 152 -18.80 -25.72 -3.37
N ILE A 153 -20.07 -26.08 -3.60
CA ILE A 153 -20.53 -27.37 -4.16
C ILE A 153 -21.44 -27.03 -5.32
N ASP A 154 -21.08 -27.50 -6.49
CA ASP A 154 -21.71 -27.10 -7.75
C ASP A 154 -22.55 -28.23 -8.36
N VAL A 155 -22.78 -29.31 -7.62
CA VAL A 155 -23.49 -30.52 -8.07
C VAL A 155 -24.52 -30.99 -7.05
N ALA A 156 -25.53 -31.70 -7.55
CA ALA A 156 -26.61 -32.27 -6.76
C ALA A 156 -26.75 -33.80 -6.99
N VAL A 157 -27.40 -34.47 -6.06
CA VAL A 157 -27.74 -35.89 -6.19
C VAL A 157 -28.61 -36.11 -7.44
N GLY A 158 -28.19 -37.04 -8.30
CA GLY A 158 -28.86 -37.35 -9.57
C GLY A 158 -28.19 -36.70 -10.79
N ASP A 159 -27.25 -35.78 -10.61
CA ASP A 159 -26.50 -35.19 -11.72
C ASP A 159 -25.59 -36.24 -12.37
N SER A 160 -25.44 -36.13 -13.68
CA SER A 160 -24.50 -36.95 -14.47
C SER A 160 -23.22 -36.17 -14.70
N LEU A 161 -22.09 -36.72 -14.27
CA LEU A 161 -20.78 -36.09 -14.40
C LEU A 161 -19.91 -36.88 -15.39
N GLU A 162 -19.03 -36.17 -16.07
CA GLU A 162 -17.92 -36.71 -16.81
C GLU A 162 -16.61 -36.60 -16.02
N ALA A 163 -15.61 -37.37 -16.39
CA ALA A 163 -14.28 -37.29 -15.79
C ALA A 163 -13.70 -35.87 -15.98
N LYS A 164 -13.19 -35.26 -14.92
CA LYS A 164 -12.68 -33.88 -14.80
C LYS A 164 -13.73 -32.77 -14.68
N ASP A 165 -15.01 -33.10 -14.64
CA ASP A 165 -16.01 -32.10 -14.30
C ASP A 165 -15.76 -31.52 -12.91
N SER A 166 -15.88 -30.20 -12.77
CA SER A 166 -15.78 -29.53 -11.49
C SER A 166 -17.00 -29.83 -10.63
N VAL A 167 -16.77 -30.21 -9.40
CA VAL A 167 -17.82 -30.52 -8.43
C VAL A 167 -17.88 -29.55 -7.26
N GLY A 168 -16.90 -28.66 -7.16
CA GLY A 168 -16.81 -27.66 -6.10
C GLY A 168 -15.39 -27.18 -5.85
N THR A 169 -15.23 -26.40 -4.80
CA THR A 169 -13.92 -25.83 -4.40
C THR A 169 -13.66 -26.10 -2.92
N LEU A 170 -12.44 -26.55 -2.62
CA LEU A 170 -11.92 -26.74 -1.26
C LEU A 170 -10.84 -25.68 -1.02
N VAL A 171 -10.89 -24.98 0.13
CA VAL A 171 -9.92 -23.95 0.52
C VAL A 171 -9.34 -24.24 1.90
N ASP A 172 -8.03 -24.03 2.05
CA ASP A 172 -7.35 -24.01 3.33
C ASP A 172 -7.20 -22.55 3.77
N VAL A 173 -7.84 -22.21 4.87
CA VAL A 173 -7.81 -20.88 5.48
C VAL A 173 -7.05 -20.87 6.81
N SER A 174 -6.15 -21.82 7.02
CA SER A 174 -5.30 -21.87 8.22
C SER A 174 -4.35 -20.69 8.32
N TYR A 175 -3.98 -20.11 7.21
CA TYR A 175 -3.29 -18.83 7.05
C TYR A 175 -3.65 -18.21 5.70
N LEU A 176 -3.43 -16.91 5.56
CA LEU A 176 -3.59 -16.23 4.26
C LEU A 176 -2.22 -15.93 3.64
N THR A 177 -2.21 -15.88 2.32
CA THR A 177 -1.05 -15.46 1.54
C THR A 177 -1.41 -14.28 0.67
N ALA A 178 -0.42 -13.51 0.23
CA ALA A 178 -0.61 -12.51 -0.81
C ALA A 178 0.66 -12.34 -1.64
N GLU A 179 0.51 -11.84 -2.85
CA GLU A 179 1.61 -11.34 -3.66
C GLU A 179 1.52 -9.82 -3.73
N VAL A 180 2.64 -9.15 -3.43
CA VAL A 180 2.75 -7.70 -3.46
C VAL A 180 3.82 -7.27 -4.45
N GLU A 181 3.53 -6.23 -5.22
CA GLU A 181 4.44 -5.67 -6.21
C GLU A 181 5.43 -4.71 -5.53
N ILE A 182 6.72 -5.01 -5.65
CA ILE A 182 7.81 -4.21 -5.11
C ILE A 182 8.62 -3.61 -6.26
N ALA A 183 8.83 -2.30 -6.24
CA ALA A 183 9.66 -1.64 -7.25
C ALA A 183 11.11 -2.12 -7.19
N GLU A 184 11.79 -2.20 -8.35
CA GLU A 184 13.20 -2.61 -8.46
C GLU A 184 14.12 -1.86 -7.50
N THR A 185 13.88 -0.56 -7.29
CA THR A 185 14.66 0.30 -6.39
C THR A 185 14.58 -0.11 -4.92
N ASP A 186 13.52 -0.82 -4.52
CA ASP A 186 13.22 -1.17 -3.13
C ASP A 186 13.52 -2.64 -2.81
N VAL A 187 13.75 -3.48 -3.83
CA VAL A 187 14.06 -4.90 -3.65
C VAL A 187 15.29 -5.12 -2.76
N SER A 188 16.32 -4.27 -2.88
CA SER A 188 17.54 -4.37 -2.07
C SER A 188 17.32 -4.12 -0.57
N LYS A 189 16.17 -3.54 -0.21
CA LYS A 189 15.78 -3.23 1.18
C LYS A 189 14.93 -4.34 1.81
N LEU A 190 14.48 -5.32 1.02
CA LEU A 190 13.65 -6.43 1.50
C LEU A 190 14.48 -7.47 2.26
N GLN A 191 13.86 -8.04 3.25
CA GLN A 191 14.40 -9.16 4.02
C GLN A 191 13.29 -10.20 4.28
N VAL A 192 13.65 -11.49 4.22
CA VAL A 192 12.73 -12.57 4.62
C VAL A 192 12.44 -12.45 6.11
N GLY A 193 11.17 -12.62 6.50
CA GLY A 193 10.70 -12.42 7.87
C GLY A 193 10.40 -10.96 8.23
N GLN A 194 10.55 -10.03 7.29
CA GLN A 194 10.25 -8.62 7.51
C GLN A 194 8.76 -8.41 7.75
N LYS A 195 8.43 -7.68 8.81
CA LYS A 195 7.05 -7.40 9.21
C LYS A 195 6.34 -6.48 8.23
N VAL A 196 5.07 -6.78 8.02
CA VAL A 196 4.16 -5.99 7.19
C VAL A 196 2.91 -5.70 8.01
N GLN A 197 2.56 -4.43 8.13
CA GLN A 197 1.30 -4.01 8.73
C GLN A 197 0.26 -3.86 7.63
N LEU A 198 -0.84 -4.59 7.75
CA LEU A 198 -1.91 -4.68 6.77
C LEU A 198 -3.18 -4.05 7.29
N THR A 199 -3.87 -3.32 6.45
CA THR A 199 -5.19 -2.75 6.71
C THR A 199 -6.18 -3.23 5.66
N PHE A 200 -7.35 -3.66 6.12
CA PHE A 200 -8.42 -4.20 5.28
C PHE A 200 -9.66 -3.31 5.38
N PRO A 201 -10.35 -3.01 4.27
CA PRO A 201 -11.60 -2.25 4.33
C PRO A 201 -12.72 -2.92 5.16
N SER A 202 -12.64 -4.25 5.32
CA SER A 202 -13.60 -5.06 6.09
C SER A 202 -13.31 -5.14 7.58
N TYR A 203 -12.17 -4.60 8.05
CA TYR A 203 -11.73 -4.71 9.43
C TYR A 203 -11.13 -3.40 9.94
N ASP A 204 -11.66 -2.88 11.05
CA ASP A 204 -11.18 -1.65 11.68
C ASP A 204 -10.01 -1.98 12.62
N GLY A 205 -8.83 -2.15 12.04
CA GLY A 205 -7.59 -2.48 12.75
C GLY A 205 -6.45 -2.81 11.79
N THR A 206 -5.31 -3.19 12.34
CA THR A 206 -4.14 -3.65 11.60
C THR A 206 -3.91 -5.14 11.84
N VAL A 207 -3.52 -5.85 10.80
CA VAL A 207 -3.15 -7.27 10.85
C VAL A 207 -1.68 -7.38 10.52
N GLU A 208 -0.94 -8.14 11.30
CA GLU A 208 0.48 -8.40 11.04
C GLU A 208 0.65 -9.55 10.06
N GLY A 209 1.49 -9.32 9.04
CA GLY A 209 2.01 -10.34 8.16
C GLY A 209 3.52 -10.23 8.06
N TYR A 210 4.16 -11.10 7.29
CA TYR A 210 5.59 -11.06 7.04
C TYR A 210 5.94 -11.56 5.64
N ILE A 211 7.07 -11.07 5.11
CA ILE A 211 7.60 -11.47 3.81
C ILE A 211 8.21 -12.87 3.93
N THR A 212 7.75 -13.81 3.10
CA THR A 212 8.30 -15.17 3.04
C THR A 212 9.38 -15.34 1.98
N GLY A 213 9.37 -14.49 0.95
CA GLY A 213 10.36 -14.52 -0.12
C GLY A 213 9.88 -13.82 -1.38
N TRP A 214 10.73 -13.82 -2.37
CA TRP A 214 10.43 -13.29 -3.72
C TRP A 214 11.20 -14.08 -4.78
N PRO A 215 10.75 -14.07 -6.06
CA PRO A 215 11.44 -14.75 -7.13
C PRO A 215 12.78 -14.06 -7.48
N ALA A 216 13.71 -14.82 -8.03
CA ALA A 216 15.01 -14.30 -8.50
C ALA A 216 14.92 -13.50 -9.80
N ILE A 217 13.72 -13.38 -10.38
CA ILE A 217 13.47 -12.73 -11.69
C ILE A 217 12.42 -11.64 -11.46
N GLY A 218 12.72 -10.42 -11.94
CA GLY A 218 11.75 -9.33 -11.99
C GLY A 218 10.84 -9.45 -13.21
N GLU A 219 9.68 -8.86 -13.12
CA GLU A 219 8.69 -8.76 -14.19
C GLU A 219 8.59 -7.30 -14.69
N VAL A 220 8.41 -7.12 -15.99
CA VAL A 220 8.17 -5.80 -16.57
C VAL A 220 6.67 -5.63 -16.74
N THR A 221 6.13 -4.62 -16.08
CA THR A 221 4.69 -4.29 -16.18
C THR A 221 4.34 -3.74 -17.56
N SER A 222 3.06 -3.73 -17.90
CA SER A 222 2.56 -3.15 -19.16
C SER A 222 2.91 -1.66 -19.32
N ARG A 223 3.27 -0.97 -18.25
CA ARG A 223 3.69 0.44 -18.23
C ARG A 223 5.21 0.62 -18.32
N GLY A 224 5.97 -0.49 -18.45
CA GLY A 224 7.44 -0.48 -18.57
C GLY A 224 8.19 -0.34 -17.25
N ALA A 225 7.53 -0.45 -16.10
CA ALA A 225 8.20 -0.50 -14.80
C ALA A 225 8.66 -1.92 -14.47
N THR A 226 9.86 -2.07 -13.92
CA THR A 226 10.35 -3.36 -13.41
C THR A 226 9.92 -3.53 -11.96
N ILE A 227 9.28 -4.65 -11.68
CA ILE A 227 8.80 -5.01 -10.34
C ILE A 227 9.24 -6.44 -9.97
N VAL A 228 9.17 -6.73 -8.69
CA VAL A 228 9.31 -8.09 -8.14
C VAL A 228 8.05 -8.39 -7.31
N LYS A 229 7.45 -9.56 -7.49
CA LYS A 229 6.31 -10.03 -6.71
C LYS A 229 6.79 -10.73 -5.45
N ALA A 230 6.79 -10.01 -4.33
CA ALA A 230 7.13 -10.58 -3.04
C ALA A 230 5.92 -11.33 -2.46
N LYS A 231 6.19 -12.49 -1.84
CA LYS A 231 5.17 -13.30 -1.17
C LYS A 231 5.08 -12.91 0.29
N LEU A 232 3.86 -12.68 0.72
CA LEU A 232 3.46 -12.32 2.07
C LEU A 232 2.68 -13.47 2.69
N ARG A 233 2.84 -13.68 3.99
CA ARG A 233 2.05 -14.63 4.79
C ARG A 233 1.47 -13.95 6.02
N ILE A 234 0.25 -14.35 6.37
CA ILE A 234 -0.53 -13.84 7.49
C ILE A 234 -1.03 -15.07 8.28
N ASP A 235 -0.48 -15.30 9.46
CA ASP A 235 -0.84 -16.47 10.27
C ASP A 235 -2.05 -16.20 11.18
N GLU A 236 -2.16 -14.97 11.70
CA GLU A 236 -3.24 -14.58 12.61
C GLU A 236 -4.07 -13.46 11.99
N TYR A 237 -5.34 -13.71 11.79
CA TYR A 237 -6.26 -12.73 11.21
C TYR A 237 -7.70 -12.96 11.70
N PRO A 238 -8.54 -11.90 11.75
CA PRO A 238 -9.96 -12.01 12.11
C PRO A 238 -10.74 -12.82 11.07
N GLU A 239 -11.75 -13.58 11.53
CA GLU A 239 -12.65 -14.36 10.67
C GLU A 239 -13.43 -13.50 9.64
N SER A 240 -13.51 -12.19 9.88
CA SER A 240 -14.14 -11.24 8.95
C SER A 240 -13.31 -10.99 7.68
N ILE A 241 -12.05 -11.43 7.64
CA ILE A 241 -11.16 -11.30 6.49
C ILE A 241 -11.20 -12.62 5.72
N LEU A 242 -11.72 -12.57 4.50
CA LEU A 242 -11.84 -13.74 3.63
C LEU A 242 -10.81 -13.69 2.50
N PRO A 243 -10.41 -14.84 1.92
CA PRO A 243 -9.67 -14.87 0.67
C PRO A 243 -10.34 -13.99 -0.40
N ASN A 244 -9.55 -13.43 -1.29
CA ASN A 244 -9.93 -12.46 -2.31
C ASN A 244 -10.30 -11.06 -1.80
N PHE A 245 -10.10 -10.75 -0.51
CA PHE A 245 -10.24 -9.39 -0.02
C PHE A 245 -8.99 -8.57 -0.33
N SER A 246 -9.20 -7.31 -0.70
CA SER A 246 -8.11 -6.35 -0.94
C SER A 246 -7.58 -5.77 0.36
N PHE A 247 -6.30 -5.42 0.35
CA PHE A 247 -5.63 -4.76 1.46
C PHE A 247 -4.68 -3.67 0.98
N SER A 248 -4.35 -2.76 1.89
CA SER A 248 -3.18 -1.89 1.81
C SER A 248 -2.22 -2.25 2.94
N GLY A 249 -0.93 -2.12 2.71
CA GLY A 249 0.06 -2.51 3.71
C GLY A 249 1.31 -1.65 3.69
N LYS A 250 2.05 -1.70 4.80
CA LYS A 250 3.34 -1.03 4.99
C LYS A 250 4.37 -2.06 5.41
N ILE A 251 5.42 -2.22 4.62
CA ILE A 251 6.58 -3.06 4.96
C ILE A 251 7.58 -2.18 5.70
N GLU A 252 7.90 -2.49 6.93
CA GLU A 252 8.91 -1.75 7.71
C GLU A 252 10.32 -2.07 7.19
N ILE A 253 11.02 -1.04 6.64
CA ILE A 253 12.42 -1.19 6.18
C ILE A 253 13.39 -0.96 7.33
N ALA A 254 13.10 0.01 8.19
CA ALA A 254 13.88 0.35 9.36
C ALA A 254 12.96 0.85 10.46
N PRO A 255 13.39 0.76 11.74
CA PRO A 255 12.61 1.29 12.85
C PRO A 255 12.23 2.76 12.61
N SER A 256 11.00 3.10 12.92
CA SER A 256 10.51 4.47 12.85
C SER A 256 11.37 5.39 13.74
N GLN A 257 11.68 6.57 13.24
CA GLN A 257 12.46 7.57 13.97
C GLN A 257 11.59 8.79 14.22
N THR A 258 11.43 9.16 15.48
CA THR A 258 10.71 10.38 15.88
C THR A 258 11.68 11.54 15.92
N TYR A 259 11.39 12.59 15.19
CA TYR A 259 12.16 13.83 15.16
C TYR A 259 11.35 14.95 15.80
N THR A 260 12.02 15.73 16.68
CA THR A 260 11.49 16.99 17.14
C THR A 260 11.70 18.04 16.06
N ILE A 261 10.62 18.57 15.50
CA ILE A 261 10.66 19.55 14.43
C ILE A 261 10.07 20.88 14.85
N VAL A 262 10.55 21.93 14.23
CA VAL A 262 10.02 23.29 14.42
C VAL A 262 10.16 24.07 13.11
N SER A 263 9.30 25.07 12.93
CA SER A 263 9.43 25.97 11.79
C SER A 263 10.80 26.63 11.74
N ARG A 264 11.45 26.62 10.56
CA ARG A 264 12.74 27.30 10.34
C ARG A 264 12.75 28.77 10.75
N TYR A 265 11.58 29.39 10.80
CA TYR A 265 11.44 30.80 11.21
C TYR A 265 11.56 31.01 12.72
N ALA A 266 11.44 29.96 13.55
CA ALA A 266 11.67 29.99 14.98
C ALA A 266 13.17 29.89 15.36
N VAL A 267 14.03 29.56 14.37
CA VAL A 267 15.46 29.35 14.60
C VAL A 267 16.25 30.60 14.17
N GLY A 268 16.98 31.17 15.11
CA GLY A 268 17.95 32.24 14.88
C GLY A 268 19.36 31.66 14.75
N ARG A 269 20.27 32.46 14.20
CA ARG A 269 21.70 32.14 14.17
C ARG A 269 22.51 33.33 14.64
N THR A 270 23.51 33.07 15.50
CA THR A 270 24.48 34.06 15.95
C THR A 270 25.84 33.38 15.91
N ASP A 271 26.81 33.98 15.23
CA ASP A 271 28.18 33.49 15.09
C ASP A 271 28.24 32.01 14.59
N GLY A 272 27.31 31.66 13.69
CA GLY A 272 27.22 30.30 13.14
C GLY A 272 26.45 29.30 14.02
N GLN A 273 26.20 29.61 15.29
CA GLN A 273 25.46 28.78 16.22
C GLN A 273 23.95 29.02 16.07
N ALA A 274 23.18 27.95 15.94
CA ALA A 274 21.72 28.02 15.93
C ALA A 274 21.18 28.14 17.36
N TYR A 275 20.10 28.89 17.52
CA TYR A 275 19.40 29.03 18.79
C TYR A 275 17.91 29.23 18.58
N VAL A 276 17.14 28.92 19.61
CA VAL A 276 15.71 29.23 19.71
C VAL A 276 15.43 30.03 20.96
N VAL A 277 14.34 30.79 20.97
CA VAL A 277 13.91 31.57 22.14
C VAL A 277 12.55 31.07 22.60
N LYS A 278 12.45 30.62 23.83
CA LYS A 278 11.22 30.11 24.42
C LYS A 278 10.25 31.26 24.73
N ALA A 279 9.01 31.15 24.27
CA ALA A 279 7.98 32.15 24.56
C ALA A 279 7.64 32.12 26.05
N GLY A 280 7.42 33.32 26.61
CA GLY A 280 7.09 33.48 28.05
C GLY A 280 8.30 33.72 28.97
N THR A 281 9.38 32.94 28.80
CA THR A 281 10.61 33.12 29.59
C THR A 281 11.66 33.97 28.86
N SER A 282 11.53 34.13 27.55
CA SER A 282 12.55 34.74 26.67
C SER A 282 13.93 34.09 26.81
N GLU A 283 13.98 32.84 27.28
CA GLU A 283 15.21 32.06 27.43
C GLU A 283 15.75 31.69 26.05
N LYS A 284 17.04 31.98 25.84
CA LYS A 284 17.76 31.61 24.62
C LYS A 284 18.41 30.26 24.83
N ILE A 285 18.00 29.27 24.03
CA ILE A 285 18.50 27.88 24.05
C ILE A 285 19.32 27.62 22.80
N ASN A 286 20.56 27.26 22.95
CA ASN A 286 21.39 26.82 21.82
C ASN A 286 20.92 25.44 21.37
N VAL A 287 20.80 25.25 20.07
CA VAL A 287 20.32 24.02 19.45
C VAL A 287 21.18 23.64 18.25
N THR A 288 21.26 22.35 17.97
CA THR A 288 21.79 21.83 16.70
C THR A 288 20.59 21.45 15.83
N VAL A 289 20.53 22.02 14.63
CA VAL A 289 19.42 21.79 13.70
C VAL A 289 19.91 21.28 12.37
N LEU A 290 19.15 20.35 11.79
CA LEU A 290 19.33 19.86 10.42
C LEU A 290 18.07 20.18 9.60
N PRO A 291 18.20 20.41 8.29
CA PRO A 291 17.03 20.55 7.42
C PRO A 291 16.13 19.32 7.53
N TYR A 292 14.81 19.53 7.62
CA TYR A 292 13.81 18.46 7.55
C TYR A 292 13.06 18.56 6.21
N ASP A 293 12.45 19.73 5.96
CA ASP A 293 11.84 20.07 4.67
C ASP A 293 12.04 21.56 4.32
N GLN A 294 11.16 22.12 3.46
CA GLN A 294 11.24 23.53 3.05
C GLN A 294 10.84 24.52 4.15
N GLU A 295 10.00 24.13 5.10
CA GLU A 295 9.44 24.97 6.14
C GLU A 295 9.91 24.59 7.54
N TYR A 296 10.34 23.35 7.75
CA TYR A 296 10.72 22.80 9.06
C TYR A 296 12.19 22.41 9.12
N VAL A 297 12.70 22.43 10.34
CA VAL A 297 14.03 21.91 10.69
C VAL A 297 13.87 20.92 11.85
N LYS A 298 14.66 19.86 11.87
CA LYS A 298 14.73 18.93 13.00
C LYS A 298 15.78 19.40 14.00
N ILE A 299 15.42 19.34 15.28
CA ILE A 299 16.33 19.63 16.38
C ILE A 299 16.98 18.31 16.79
N THR A 300 18.30 18.23 16.68
CA THR A 300 19.06 17.03 17.05
C THR A 300 19.68 17.14 18.44
N GLU A 301 19.98 18.37 18.89
CA GLU A 301 20.52 18.66 20.21
C GLU A 301 19.93 19.97 20.75
N GLY A 302 19.66 20.00 22.05
CA GLY A 302 19.12 21.16 22.74
C GLY A 302 18.01 20.77 23.74
N ASN A 303 17.80 21.58 24.76
CA ASN A 303 16.74 21.33 25.75
C ASN A 303 15.39 21.90 25.28
N VAL A 304 14.87 21.38 24.18
CA VAL A 304 13.58 21.74 23.59
C VAL A 304 12.72 20.49 23.52
N LYS A 305 11.48 20.59 23.99
CA LYS A 305 10.54 19.48 24.07
C LYS A 305 9.33 19.74 23.19
N GLU A 306 8.67 18.66 22.79
CA GLU A 306 7.37 18.73 22.14
C GLU A 306 6.39 19.58 22.98
N GLY A 307 5.63 20.45 22.30
CA GLY A 307 4.71 21.39 22.95
C GLY A 307 5.33 22.72 23.37
N ASP A 308 6.66 22.87 23.36
CA ASP A 308 7.29 24.15 23.63
C ASP A 308 6.89 25.19 22.58
N ILE A 309 6.62 26.41 23.05
CA ILE A 309 6.27 27.53 22.17
C ILE A 309 7.51 28.40 22.01
N LEU A 310 7.96 28.58 20.77
CA LEU A 310 9.14 29.37 20.43
C LEU A 310 8.78 30.66 19.71
N MET A 311 9.55 31.72 19.97
CA MET A 311 9.37 33.02 19.34
C MET A 311 9.99 33.03 17.94
N ALA A 312 9.33 33.70 16.99
CA ALA A 312 9.90 33.93 15.66
C ALA A 312 11.22 34.69 15.73
N GLN A 313 12.24 34.18 15.04
CA GLN A 313 13.55 34.83 14.90
C GLN A 313 13.72 35.47 13.52
N SER A 314 12.93 35.05 12.52
CA SER A 314 12.88 35.66 11.20
C SER A 314 11.44 35.77 10.71
N ALA A 315 11.14 36.79 9.90
CA ALA A 315 9.83 36.94 9.31
C ALA A 315 9.62 35.91 8.22
N ALA A 316 8.51 35.17 8.28
CA ALA A 316 8.06 34.35 7.16
C ALA A 316 7.80 35.27 5.96
N SER A 317 8.59 35.14 4.91
CA SER A 317 8.36 35.86 3.66
C SER A 317 7.03 35.37 3.09
N LYS A 318 5.99 36.21 3.15
CA LYS A 318 4.74 35.96 2.41
C LYS A 318 5.06 36.10 0.92
N SER A 319 5.47 35.03 0.28
CA SER A 319 5.50 34.89 -1.17
C SER A 319 4.06 34.82 -1.69
N GLY A 320 3.38 35.98 -1.59
CA GLY A 320 2.10 36.17 -2.24
C GLY A 320 2.37 36.83 -3.57
N THR A 321 2.44 36.10 -4.63
CA THR A 321 2.42 36.59 -5.99
C THR A 321 1.09 37.31 -6.26
N LYS A 322 1.00 38.59 -5.93
CA LYS A 322 0.00 39.49 -6.52
C LYS A 322 0.38 39.68 -7.97
N ARG A 323 -0.24 38.93 -8.87
CA ARG A 323 -0.35 39.33 -10.27
C ARG A 323 -1.21 40.58 -10.30
N GLN A 324 -0.56 41.75 -10.34
CA GLN A 324 -1.20 43.02 -10.62
C GLN A 324 -1.32 43.13 -12.14
N GLY A 325 -2.54 42.99 -12.64
CA GLY A 325 -2.89 43.35 -14.01
C GLY A 325 -2.66 44.84 -14.21
N GLY A 326 -1.71 45.17 -15.01
CA GLY A 326 -1.46 46.53 -15.53
C GLY A 326 -1.98 46.59 -16.95
N MET A 327 -3.09 47.30 -17.10
CA MET A 327 -3.70 47.75 -18.37
C MET A 327 -3.02 49.05 -18.80
N GLY A 328 -2.77 49.20 -20.08
CA GLY A 328 -2.38 50.46 -20.75
C GLY A 328 -1.08 50.31 -21.55
N GLY A 329 -1.03 50.43 -22.81
CA GLY A 329 -1.71 51.21 -23.75
C GLY A 329 -0.74 51.51 -24.89
N MET A 330 -1.19 51.36 -26.10
CA MET A 330 -0.86 52.09 -27.32
C MET A 330 0.59 52.16 -27.86
N GLY A 331 0.72 51.70 -29.11
CA GLY A 331 1.34 52.53 -30.12
C GLY A 331 2.39 51.91 -31.03
N GLY A 332 2.08 51.79 -32.32
CA GLY A 332 3.04 51.97 -33.40
C GLY A 332 3.58 50.70 -34.09
N GLN A 333 2.95 50.18 -35.05
CA GLN A 333 3.01 50.46 -36.52
C GLN A 333 4.33 50.06 -37.23
N ARG A 334 4.16 49.17 -38.19
CA ARG A 334 4.81 49.02 -39.52
C ARG A 334 5.89 47.94 -39.72
N ASN A 335 5.48 47.07 -40.60
CA ASN A 335 6.10 46.74 -41.92
C ASN A 335 7.09 45.58 -41.86
N GLY A 336 6.99 44.58 -42.68
CA GLY A 336 6.58 44.32 -44.03
C GLY A 336 7.25 43.03 -44.48
N GLY A 337 6.60 42.34 -45.36
CA GLY A 337 7.15 41.44 -46.37
C GLY A 337 7.57 40.07 -45.90
N GLY A 338 7.19 39.01 -46.44
CA GLY A 338 6.79 38.63 -47.76
C GLY A 338 7.26 37.22 -48.03
N GLY A 339 6.45 36.38 -48.66
CA GLY A 339 6.82 35.20 -49.43
C GLY A 339 6.85 33.89 -48.64
N GLY A 340 6.12 32.86 -48.95
CA GLY A 340 5.70 32.32 -50.21
C GLY A 340 6.12 30.86 -50.30
N GLY A 341 5.19 29.94 -50.62
CA GLY A 341 5.50 28.62 -51.16
C GLY A 341 5.00 27.46 -50.32
N ALA A 342 3.85 26.96 -50.53
CA ALA A 342 3.33 25.92 -51.43
C ALA A 342 3.96 24.53 -51.26
N GLY A 343 3.11 23.59 -50.96
CA GLY A 343 3.07 22.36 -51.66
C GLY A 343 3.38 21.07 -50.92
N GLY A 344 2.44 20.15 -50.89
CA GLY A 344 2.79 18.74 -50.97
C GLY A 344 1.94 17.81 -50.11
N ALA A 345 0.89 17.34 -50.72
CA ALA A 345 0.07 16.19 -50.32
C ALA A 345 0.85 14.89 -50.36
N GLY A 346 0.51 13.92 -49.53
CA GLY A 346 0.97 12.54 -49.64
C GLY A 346 0.28 11.62 -48.66
N GLY A 347 -0.63 10.85 -49.17
CA GLY A 347 -1.53 9.93 -48.48
C GLY A 347 -0.92 8.65 -47.92
N PRO A 348 -1.79 7.75 -47.38
CA PRO A 348 -1.39 6.62 -46.53
C PRO A 348 -1.03 5.36 -47.31
N PRO A 349 -0.27 4.42 -46.76
CA PRO A 349 -0.06 3.10 -47.32
C PRO A 349 -1.08 2.09 -46.78
N PRO A 350 -1.41 1.07 -47.58
CA PRO A 350 -2.32 -0.01 -47.20
C PRO A 350 -1.60 -1.19 -46.53
N GLY A 351 -2.45 -2.02 -45.90
CA GLY A 351 -2.15 -3.17 -45.09
C GLY A 351 -1.46 -4.35 -45.79
N GLY A 352 -1.31 -5.39 -45.03
CA GLY A 352 -1.05 -6.71 -45.51
C GLY A 352 -0.29 -7.63 -44.56
N PHE A 353 -0.99 -8.65 -44.16
CA PHE A 353 -0.63 -9.91 -43.52
C PHE A 353 -0.38 -9.96 -42.05
#